data_14ab75f28f27b1c935c6c3cecd0171f6
#
_entry.id   14ab75f28f27b1c935c6c3cecd0171f6
#
_cell.length_a   1.000
_cell.length_b   1.000
_cell.length_c   1.000
_cell.angle_alpha   90.00
_cell.angle_beta   90.00
_cell.angle_gamma   90.00
#
_symmetry.space_group_name_H-M   'P 1'
#
loop_
_entity.id
_entity.type
_entity.pdbx_description
1 polymer ?
#
loop_
_entity_poly.entity_id
_entity_poly.type
_entity_poly.pdbx_seq_one_letter_code
_entity_poly.pdbx_strand_id
1 'polypeptide(L)'
;MLVVAQSAASQSKVGTTAAQFLGISVGPRAVAMGSAFVAEGNDILSLYWNPGAFVQAERTEFAFTNTEWLAGTKFRWFGFMLNLDNTNAFGLSLTQLDYGEEEVTTVQSPDGTGQKWAANDLAVAISYSRRLTDRFSIGGSAKFISQTIWNESASGFTLDVGLLFVTDFNNMRLGMSMSNFGSDLQLDGRDLLTRIDIDPANSGSNKTLVGKLKTDPWPTPLLFRVGVAMDILNTDGARASIAVDALRPNDFKETVNIGGELSWQDLLFARAGYKGLFANEKVMDKNTQQEGLALGVGLKYRVEGIGTVKVDYASNQFGVFGILNTIAVVFAF
;
A
#
# COMPACT_ATOMS: atom_id res chain seq x y z
N MET A 1 19.35 44.61 7.74
CA MET A 1 18.98 44.06 6.45
C MET A 1 18.37 42.69 6.74
N LEU A 2 17.02 42.62 6.83
CA LEU A 2 16.33 41.36 7.08
C LEU A 2 16.23 40.61 5.73
N VAL A 3 16.90 39.48 5.61
CA VAL A 3 16.73 38.57 4.49
C VAL A 3 15.42 37.79 4.75
N VAL A 4 14.36 38.20 4.07
CA VAL A 4 13.11 37.41 4.00
C VAL A 4 13.42 36.21 3.10
N ALA A 5 13.62 35.04 3.70
CA ALA A 5 13.67 33.79 2.99
C ALA A 5 12.27 33.59 2.35
N GLN A 6 12.13 33.83 1.06
CA GLN A 6 10.97 33.40 0.30
C GLN A 6 10.96 31.87 0.34
N SER A 7 9.96 31.29 0.99
CA SER A 7 9.65 29.88 0.84
C SER A 7 9.36 29.61 -0.63
N ALA A 8 10.28 28.95 -1.32
CA ALA A 8 10.03 28.45 -2.66
C ALA A 8 8.82 27.53 -2.57
N ALA A 9 7.69 27.91 -3.15
CA ALA A 9 6.54 27.07 -3.32
C ALA A 9 7.00 25.87 -4.16
N SER A 10 7.21 24.73 -3.52
CA SER A 10 7.51 23.48 -4.21
C SER A 10 6.33 23.17 -5.09
N GLN A 11 6.54 23.02 -6.40
CA GLN A 11 5.51 22.55 -7.32
C GLN A 11 4.99 21.21 -6.81
N SER A 12 3.67 21.09 -6.67
CA SER A 12 3.02 19.83 -6.33
C SER A 12 3.27 18.80 -7.44
N LYS A 13 3.86 17.67 -7.11
CA LYS A 13 4.09 16.55 -8.03
C LYS A 13 2.93 15.54 -8.03
N VAL A 14 1.77 15.92 -7.51
CA VAL A 14 0.59 15.05 -7.44
C VAL A 14 0.19 14.61 -8.85
N GLY A 15 -0.02 13.29 -9.01
CA GLY A 15 -0.40 12.70 -10.30
C GLY A 15 0.76 12.51 -11.28
N THR A 16 2.01 12.54 -10.81
CA THR A 16 3.21 12.36 -11.65
C THR A 16 3.88 10.99 -11.49
N THR A 17 3.17 10.02 -10.92
CA THR A 17 3.66 8.64 -10.79
C THR A 17 2.64 7.64 -11.35
N ALA A 18 3.12 6.51 -11.86
CA ALA A 18 2.31 5.35 -12.21
C ALA A 18 2.07 4.46 -10.97
N ALA A 19 1.26 3.41 -11.11
CA ALA A 19 1.03 2.39 -10.09
C ALA A 19 0.66 2.94 -8.70
N GLN A 20 -0.21 3.95 -8.65
CA GLN A 20 -0.68 4.60 -7.41
C GLN A 20 -1.33 3.61 -6.43
N PHE A 21 -1.83 2.47 -6.90
CA PHE A 21 -2.41 1.43 -6.04
C PHE A 21 -1.42 0.86 -5.01
N LEU A 22 -0.10 0.99 -5.27
CA LEU A 22 0.95 0.61 -4.32
C LEU A 22 1.02 1.50 -3.08
N GLY A 23 0.35 2.65 -3.09
CA GLY A 23 0.20 3.55 -1.94
C GLY A 23 -1.04 3.29 -1.08
N ILE A 24 -1.95 2.41 -1.52
CA ILE A 24 -3.16 2.07 -0.76
C ILE A 24 -2.78 1.25 0.47
N SER A 25 -3.27 1.65 1.64
CA SER A 25 -2.96 1.00 2.92
C SER A 25 -3.48 -0.43 2.97
N VAL A 26 -2.63 -1.38 3.35
CA VAL A 26 -2.96 -2.81 3.44
C VAL A 26 -3.24 -3.21 4.89
N GLY A 27 -4.33 -3.93 5.07
CA GLY A 27 -4.68 -4.60 6.32
C GLY A 27 -5.45 -3.72 7.29
N PRO A 28 -6.59 -4.23 7.84
CA PRO A 28 -7.46 -3.45 8.72
C PRO A 28 -6.77 -3.06 10.03
N ARG A 29 -5.83 -3.87 10.55
CA ARG A 29 -5.05 -3.53 11.74
C ARG A 29 -4.25 -2.25 11.51
N ALA A 30 -3.52 -2.15 10.40
CA ALA A 30 -2.72 -0.98 10.08
C ALA A 30 -3.60 0.22 9.70
N VAL A 31 -4.67 0.02 8.92
CA VAL A 31 -5.64 1.06 8.56
C VAL A 31 -6.26 1.68 9.81
N ALA A 32 -6.71 0.86 10.76
CA ALA A 32 -7.31 1.32 12.01
C ALA A 32 -6.34 2.09 12.91
N MET A 33 -5.04 1.82 12.79
CA MET A 33 -3.97 2.59 13.46
C MET A 33 -3.55 3.83 12.65
N GLY A 34 -4.42 4.34 11.76
CA GLY A 34 -4.10 5.50 10.92
C GLY A 34 -2.92 5.27 9.98
N SER A 35 -2.60 4.03 9.67
CA SER A 35 -1.41 3.64 8.86
C SER A 35 -0.07 3.96 9.53
N ALA A 36 -0.02 4.12 10.85
CA ALA A 36 1.20 4.16 11.64
C ALA A 36 1.63 2.72 11.97
N PHE A 37 2.40 2.09 11.08
CA PHE A 37 2.66 0.65 11.16
C PHE A 37 4.10 0.23 10.82
N VAL A 38 4.97 1.13 10.38
CA VAL A 38 6.34 0.80 9.94
C VAL A 38 7.19 0.22 11.08
N ALA A 39 6.90 0.55 12.32
CA ALA A 39 7.57 0.04 13.53
C ALA A 39 6.81 -1.10 14.23
N GLU A 40 5.60 -1.46 13.75
CA GLU A 40 4.75 -2.54 14.30
C GLU A 40 5.21 -3.88 13.77
N GLY A 41 6.02 -4.56 13.78
CA GLY A 41 6.63 -5.63 12.99
C GLY A 41 6.32 -7.05 13.43
N ASN A 42 5.18 -7.33 14.04
CA ASN A 42 4.93 -8.65 14.65
C ASN A 42 3.85 -9.50 13.95
N ASP A 43 3.55 -9.21 12.69
CA ASP A 43 2.61 -10.00 11.89
C ASP A 43 2.92 -9.94 10.38
N ILE A 44 2.15 -10.69 9.61
CA ILE A 44 2.28 -10.81 8.15
C ILE A 44 2.09 -9.49 7.39
N LEU A 45 1.39 -8.50 7.94
CA LEU A 45 1.20 -7.20 7.29
C LEU A 45 2.52 -6.46 7.12
N SER A 46 3.53 -6.81 7.90
CA SER A 46 4.89 -6.27 7.77
C SER A 46 5.53 -6.56 6.41
N LEU A 47 5.09 -7.58 5.66
CA LEU A 47 5.50 -7.80 4.27
C LEU A 47 5.26 -6.58 3.39
N TYR A 48 4.18 -5.85 3.65
CA TYR A 48 3.85 -4.62 2.92
C TYR A 48 4.47 -3.38 3.56
N TRP A 49 4.41 -3.28 4.91
CA TRP A 49 4.74 -2.04 5.62
C TRP A 49 6.24 -1.87 5.85
N ASN A 50 6.94 -2.95 6.23
CA ASN A 50 8.36 -2.95 6.54
C ASN A 50 8.95 -4.35 6.36
N PRO A 51 9.59 -4.67 5.23
CA PRO A 51 10.12 -6.00 5.01
C PRO A 51 11.26 -6.40 5.97
N GLY A 52 11.83 -5.46 6.74
CA GLY A 52 12.78 -5.79 7.81
C GLY A 52 12.14 -6.29 9.10
N ALA A 53 10.83 -6.14 9.23
CA ALA A 53 10.12 -6.39 10.48
C ALA A 53 9.46 -7.77 10.57
N PHE A 54 9.07 -8.39 9.45
CA PHE A 54 8.24 -9.60 9.50
C PHE A 54 8.96 -10.83 10.09
N VAL A 55 10.28 -10.89 10.15
CA VAL A 55 11.02 -11.93 10.87
C VAL A 55 10.77 -11.93 12.38
N GLN A 56 10.17 -10.87 12.92
CA GLN A 56 9.75 -10.79 14.32
C GLN A 56 8.48 -11.60 14.60
N ALA A 57 7.70 -11.93 13.58
CA ALA A 57 6.57 -12.82 13.74
C ALA A 57 7.07 -14.26 13.96
N GLU A 58 6.62 -14.88 15.06
CA GLU A 58 7.13 -16.18 15.52
C GLU A 58 6.55 -17.37 14.74
N ARG A 59 5.56 -17.14 13.87
CA ARG A 59 4.77 -18.19 13.22
C ARG A 59 4.73 -18.01 11.72
N THR A 60 4.46 -19.10 11.04
CA THR A 60 4.04 -19.08 9.65
C THR A 60 2.62 -18.54 9.58
N GLU A 61 2.41 -17.53 8.75
CA GLU A 61 1.10 -16.87 8.61
C GLU A 61 0.67 -16.82 7.15
N PHE A 62 -0.63 -16.88 6.95
CA PHE A 62 -1.31 -16.59 5.69
C PHE A 62 -2.40 -15.56 5.95
N ALA A 63 -2.53 -14.55 5.09
CA ALA A 63 -3.54 -13.52 5.23
C ALA A 63 -4.24 -13.20 3.92
N PHE A 64 -5.51 -12.88 4.03
CA PHE A 64 -6.33 -12.29 2.98
C PHE A 64 -6.94 -10.99 3.50
N THR A 65 -6.83 -9.92 2.69
CA THR A 65 -7.42 -8.62 2.98
C THR A 65 -8.26 -8.18 1.80
N ASN A 66 -9.45 -7.64 2.07
CA ASN A 66 -10.31 -7.02 1.09
C ASN A 66 -10.74 -5.63 1.57
N THR A 67 -10.59 -4.65 0.71
CA THR A 67 -11.09 -3.27 0.91
C THR A 67 -12.04 -2.94 -0.23
N GLU A 68 -13.24 -2.51 0.11
CA GLU A 68 -14.12 -1.86 -0.85
C GLU A 68 -13.57 -0.45 -1.11
N TRP A 69 -12.93 -0.31 -2.27
CA TRP A 69 -12.25 0.92 -2.64
C TRP A 69 -13.20 1.89 -3.34
N LEU A 70 -12.67 3.02 -3.78
CA LEU A 70 -13.43 4.09 -4.41
C LEU A 70 -14.15 3.63 -5.68
N ALA A 71 -15.31 4.22 -5.97
CA ALA A 71 -16.10 3.97 -7.18
C ALA A 71 -16.45 2.47 -7.42
N GLY A 72 -16.61 1.69 -6.35
CA GLY A 72 -16.97 0.26 -6.47
C GLY A 72 -15.83 -0.66 -6.86
N THR A 73 -14.60 -0.15 -6.97
CA THR A 73 -13.41 -0.97 -7.23
C THR A 73 -13.03 -1.79 -5.99
N LYS A 74 -12.26 -2.84 -6.16
CA LYS A 74 -11.90 -3.75 -5.09
C LYS A 74 -10.38 -3.84 -4.94
N PHE A 75 -9.90 -3.45 -3.77
CA PHE A 75 -8.49 -3.61 -3.43
C PHE A 75 -8.30 -4.84 -2.56
N ARG A 76 -7.48 -5.78 -3.03
CA ARG A 76 -7.23 -7.06 -2.36
C ARG A 76 -5.74 -7.26 -2.14
N TRP A 77 -5.43 -7.88 -1.02
CA TRP A 77 -4.07 -8.26 -0.72
C TRP A 77 -4.03 -9.67 -0.12
N PHE A 78 -3.08 -10.46 -0.61
CA PHE A 78 -2.76 -11.79 -0.11
C PHE A 78 -1.33 -11.78 0.38
N GLY A 79 -1.07 -12.43 1.50
CA GLY A 79 0.25 -12.63 2.04
C GLY A 79 0.44 -14.05 2.52
N PHE A 80 1.64 -14.56 2.32
CA PHE A 80 2.14 -15.78 2.92
C PHE A 80 3.52 -15.52 3.48
N MET A 81 3.74 -15.89 4.73
CA MET A 81 4.99 -15.71 5.44
C MET A 81 5.40 -17.02 6.07
N LEU A 82 6.63 -17.42 5.81
CA LEU A 82 7.26 -18.61 6.37
C LEU A 82 8.41 -18.19 7.29
N ASN A 83 8.27 -18.41 8.60
CA ASN A 83 9.36 -18.29 9.55
C ASN A 83 10.14 -19.62 9.57
N LEU A 84 11.43 -19.59 9.23
CA LEU A 84 12.24 -20.80 9.11
C LEU A 84 12.87 -21.20 10.45
N ASP A 85 13.49 -20.25 11.15
CA ASP A 85 14.38 -20.54 12.29
C ASP A 85 14.45 -19.38 13.30
N ASN A 86 13.42 -18.54 13.37
CA ASN A 86 13.38 -17.28 14.15
C ASN A 86 14.49 -16.27 13.81
N THR A 87 15.38 -16.63 12.88
CA THR A 87 16.44 -15.74 12.38
C THR A 87 16.18 -15.33 10.94
N ASN A 88 15.60 -16.22 10.15
CA ASN A 88 15.32 -16.02 8.73
C ASN A 88 13.85 -16.27 8.45
N ALA A 89 13.24 -15.38 7.67
CA ALA A 89 11.87 -15.52 7.21
C ALA A 89 11.76 -15.19 5.72
N PHE A 90 10.89 -15.90 5.01
CA PHE A 90 10.52 -15.65 3.63
C PHE A 90 9.06 -15.24 3.54
N GLY A 91 8.76 -14.41 2.56
CA GLY A 91 7.41 -13.94 2.31
C GLY A 91 7.07 -13.88 0.82
N LEU A 92 5.79 -14.11 0.54
CA LEU A 92 5.18 -13.89 -0.76
C LEU A 92 3.97 -12.99 -0.55
N SER A 93 3.74 -12.03 -1.44
CA SER A 93 2.52 -11.24 -1.39
C SER A 93 2.02 -10.89 -2.80
N LEU A 94 0.71 -10.70 -2.89
CA LEU A 94 0.01 -10.27 -4.08
C LEU A 94 -0.90 -9.11 -3.71
N THR A 95 -0.76 -8.01 -4.41
CA THR A 95 -1.62 -6.82 -4.29
C THR A 95 -2.37 -6.64 -5.60
N GLN A 96 -3.68 -6.48 -5.53
CA GLN A 96 -4.54 -6.30 -6.70
C GLN A 96 -5.48 -5.12 -6.46
N LEU A 97 -5.62 -4.26 -7.48
CA LEU A 97 -6.72 -3.32 -7.59
C LEU A 97 -7.52 -3.68 -8.85
N ASP A 98 -8.75 -4.15 -8.62
CA ASP A 98 -9.70 -4.61 -9.63
C ASP A 98 -10.73 -3.50 -9.86
N TYR A 99 -10.75 -2.95 -11.07
CA TYR A 99 -11.65 -1.86 -11.46
C TYR A 99 -13.01 -2.38 -11.98
N GLY A 100 -13.17 -3.71 -12.11
CA GLY A 100 -14.37 -4.32 -12.68
C GLY A 100 -14.35 -4.33 -14.21
N GLU A 101 -15.51 -4.64 -14.77
CA GLU A 101 -15.77 -4.68 -16.22
C GLU A 101 -16.85 -3.68 -16.57
N GLU A 102 -16.66 -2.95 -17.66
CA GLU A 102 -17.62 -1.99 -18.19
C GLU A 102 -17.92 -2.28 -19.67
N GLU A 103 -19.13 -1.96 -20.14
CA GLU A 103 -19.48 -2.11 -21.53
C GLU A 103 -18.86 -1.02 -22.41
N VAL A 104 -18.39 -1.43 -23.57
CA VAL A 104 -17.94 -0.49 -24.61
C VAL A 104 -19.16 0.19 -25.23
N THR A 105 -19.27 1.49 -25.09
CA THR A 105 -20.31 2.31 -25.72
C THR A 105 -19.75 3.11 -26.90
N THR A 106 -20.57 3.35 -27.92
CA THR A 106 -20.25 4.18 -29.07
C THR A 106 -21.40 5.15 -29.35
N VAL A 107 -21.15 6.14 -30.19
CA VAL A 107 -22.21 7.08 -30.64
C VAL A 107 -23.38 6.32 -31.31
N GLN A 108 -23.07 5.21 -32.00
CA GLN A 108 -24.07 4.37 -32.68
C GLN A 108 -24.75 3.36 -31.74
N SER A 109 -24.10 3.01 -30.66
CA SER A 109 -24.59 2.02 -29.66
C SER A 109 -24.38 2.59 -28.25
N PRO A 110 -25.19 3.59 -27.83
CA PRO A 110 -25.01 4.26 -26.53
C PRO A 110 -25.35 3.33 -25.34
N ASP A 111 -26.18 2.31 -25.56
CA ASP A 111 -26.58 1.32 -24.55
C ASP A 111 -25.61 0.14 -24.43
N GLY A 112 -24.51 0.17 -25.22
CA GLY A 112 -23.50 -0.88 -25.24
C GLY A 112 -23.35 -1.56 -26.59
N THR A 113 -22.13 -2.04 -26.89
CA THR A 113 -21.82 -2.79 -28.11
C THR A 113 -21.85 -4.31 -27.91
N GLY A 114 -22.05 -4.76 -26.66
CA GLY A 114 -21.87 -6.15 -26.24
C GLY A 114 -20.42 -6.56 -26.01
N GLN A 115 -19.46 -5.65 -26.27
CA GLN A 115 -18.06 -5.84 -25.87
C GLN A 115 -17.84 -5.23 -24.49
N LYS A 116 -16.95 -5.84 -23.71
CA LYS A 116 -16.55 -5.33 -22.39
C LYS A 116 -15.07 -5.00 -22.37
N TRP A 117 -14.71 -4.02 -21.59
CA TRP A 117 -13.35 -3.69 -21.25
C TRP A 117 -13.15 -3.77 -19.74
N ALA A 118 -11.94 -4.07 -19.31
CA ALA A 118 -11.57 -4.14 -17.89
C ALA A 118 -10.24 -3.45 -17.65
N ALA A 119 -10.03 -3.01 -16.41
CA ALA A 119 -8.73 -2.57 -15.94
C ALA A 119 -8.38 -3.32 -14.65
N ASN A 120 -7.08 -3.60 -14.48
CA ASN A 120 -6.57 -4.31 -13.34
C ASN A 120 -5.11 -3.94 -13.09
N ASP A 121 -4.80 -3.65 -11.84
CA ASP A 121 -3.44 -3.43 -11.37
C ASP A 121 -3.03 -4.59 -10.47
N LEU A 122 -1.83 -5.11 -10.70
CA LEU A 122 -1.29 -6.27 -9.99
C LEU A 122 0.15 -6.01 -9.56
N ALA A 123 0.49 -6.38 -8.33
CA ALA A 123 1.86 -6.48 -7.88
C ALA A 123 2.09 -7.80 -7.15
N VAL A 124 3.15 -8.51 -7.54
CA VAL A 124 3.60 -9.75 -6.88
C VAL A 124 4.97 -9.50 -6.28
N ALA A 125 5.15 -9.83 -5.01
CA ALA A 125 6.41 -9.60 -4.30
C ALA A 125 6.93 -10.89 -3.64
N ILE A 126 8.25 -11.03 -3.70
CA ILE A 126 9.02 -12.00 -2.93
C ILE A 126 9.84 -11.22 -1.92
N SER A 127 9.79 -11.63 -0.65
CA SER A 127 10.41 -10.93 0.46
C SER A 127 11.32 -11.86 1.26
N TYR A 128 12.38 -11.29 1.80
CA TYR A 128 13.28 -11.96 2.73
C TYR A 128 13.61 -11.02 3.89
N SER A 129 13.57 -11.54 5.11
CA SER A 129 13.95 -10.81 6.32
C SER A 129 14.88 -11.66 7.17
N ARG A 130 15.84 -10.97 7.80
CA ARG A 130 16.81 -11.62 8.70
C ARG A 130 17.00 -10.80 9.97
N ARG A 131 16.99 -11.51 11.10
CA ARG A 131 17.39 -10.99 12.40
C ARG A 131 18.92 -11.05 12.49
N LEU A 132 19.58 -9.89 12.50
CA LEU A 132 21.04 -9.80 12.60
C LEU A 132 21.54 -9.89 14.04
N THR A 133 20.74 -9.34 14.95
CA THR A 133 20.94 -9.44 16.41
C THR A 133 19.56 -9.63 17.06
N ASP A 134 19.53 -9.91 18.36
CA ASP A 134 18.27 -10.04 19.11
C ASP A 134 17.36 -8.81 19.00
N ARG A 135 17.92 -7.67 18.64
CA ARG A 135 17.23 -6.36 18.58
C ARG A 135 17.16 -5.75 17.21
N PHE A 136 17.93 -6.23 16.25
CA PHE A 136 18.02 -5.60 14.93
C PHE A 136 17.74 -6.60 13.82
N SER A 137 16.80 -6.24 12.98
CA SER A 137 16.47 -7.01 11.79
C SER A 137 16.42 -6.11 10.53
N ILE A 138 16.72 -6.74 9.40
CA ILE A 138 16.71 -6.11 8.08
C ILE A 138 16.02 -7.03 7.09
N GLY A 139 15.42 -6.46 6.06
CA GLY A 139 14.82 -7.24 5.00
C GLY A 139 14.62 -6.45 3.74
N GLY A 140 14.22 -7.16 2.70
CA GLY A 140 13.91 -6.57 1.42
C GLY A 140 12.87 -7.38 0.67
N SER A 141 12.25 -6.73 -0.31
CA SER A 141 11.30 -7.34 -1.24
C SER A 141 11.63 -6.96 -2.66
N ALA A 142 11.47 -7.90 -3.58
CA ALA A 142 11.48 -7.64 -5.02
C ALA A 142 10.05 -7.78 -5.52
N LYS A 143 9.54 -6.78 -6.21
CA LYS A 143 8.16 -6.73 -6.73
C LYS A 143 8.16 -6.65 -8.25
N PHE A 144 7.30 -7.44 -8.87
CA PHE A 144 6.86 -7.27 -10.26
C PHE A 144 5.51 -6.58 -10.26
N ILE A 145 5.36 -5.53 -11.06
CA ILE A 145 4.15 -4.71 -11.18
C ILE A 145 3.64 -4.82 -12.60
N SER A 146 2.33 -4.97 -12.75
CA SER A 146 1.64 -4.96 -14.03
C SER A 146 0.35 -4.16 -13.89
N GLN A 147 0.18 -3.17 -14.74
CA GLN A 147 -1.06 -2.40 -14.90
C GLN A 147 -1.61 -2.69 -16.29
N THR A 148 -2.88 -3.01 -16.37
CA THR A 148 -3.56 -3.32 -17.62
C THR A 148 -4.85 -2.52 -17.72
N ILE A 149 -5.06 -1.87 -18.83
CA ILE A 149 -6.31 -1.21 -19.18
C ILE A 149 -6.68 -1.60 -20.60
N TRP A 150 -7.75 -2.36 -20.72
CA TRP A 150 -8.22 -2.97 -21.96
C TRP A 150 -7.09 -3.71 -22.70
N ASN A 151 -6.53 -3.09 -23.79
CA ASN A 151 -5.53 -3.69 -24.65
C ASN A 151 -4.12 -3.17 -24.40
N GLU A 152 -3.96 -2.23 -23.49
CA GLU A 152 -2.71 -1.61 -23.11
C GLU A 152 -2.25 -2.14 -21.77
N SER A 153 -0.94 -2.27 -21.62
CA SER A 153 -0.32 -2.67 -20.37
C SER A 153 1.00 -1.93 -20.11
N ALA A 154 1.31 -1.77 -18.84
CA ALA A 154 2.61 -1.32 -18.38
C ALA A 154 3.13 -2.30 -17.35
N SER A 155 4.42 -2.60 -17.37
CA SER A 155 5.02 -3.47 -16.37
C SER A 155 6.41 -2.99 -15.95
N GLY A 156 6.81 -3.36 -14.74
CA GLY A 156 8.10 -2.98 -14.20
C GLY A 156 8.47 -3.74 -12.94
N PHE A 157 9.66 -3.46 -12.43
CA PHE A 157 10.18 -4.06 -11.21
C PHE A 157 10.54 -2.98 -10.20
N THR A 158 10.25 -3.25 -8.92
CA THR A 158 10.65 -2.40 -7.81
C THR A 158 11.23 -3.22 -6.67
N LEU A 159 12.00 -2.54 -5.83
CA LEU A 159 12.60 -3.07 -4.63
C LEU A 159 12.09 -2.32 -3.41
N ASP A 160 11.87 -3.04 -2.32
CA ASP A 160 11.66 -2.47 -1.00
C ASP A 160 12.81 -2.88 -0.09
N VAL A 161 13.16 -2.00 0.83
CA VAL A 161 14.11 -2.27 1.89
C VAL A 161 13.51 -1.78 3.21
N GLY A 162 13.73 -2.54 4.28
CA GLY A 162 13.26 -2.17 5.59
C GLY A 162 14.19 -2.65 6.70
N LEU A 163 14.09 -1.98 7.84
CA LEU A 163 14.79 -2.33 9.06
C LEU A 163 13.89 -2.10 10.27
N LEU A 164 14.14 -2.89 11.32
CA LEU A 164 13.51 -2.71 12.62
C LEU A 164 14.56 -2.85 13.72
N PHE A 165 14.52 -1.92 14.66
CA PHE A 165 15.33 -1.95 15.87
C PHE A 165 14.43 -1.93 17.11
N VAL A 166 14.59 -2.92 18.00
CA VAL A 166 13.81 -3.07 19.23
C VAL A 166 14.70 -2.70 20.43
N THR A 167 14.19 -1.84 21.30
CA THR A 167 14.89 -1.42 22.51
C THR A 167 14.32 -2.10 23.75
N ASP A 168 15.08 -2.08 24.88
CA ASP A 168 14.57 -2.59 26.17
C ASP A 168 13.59 -1.63 26.84
N PHE A 169 13.51 -0.38 26.40
CA PHE A 169 12.65 0.62 27.01
C PHE A 169 11.22 0.43 26.50
N ASN A 170 10.33 -0.09 27.33
CA ASN A 170 8.91 -0.32 27.01
C ASN A 170 8.68 -0.99 25.66
N ASN A 171 9.55 -1.92 25.27
CA ASN A 171 9.50 -2.58 23.97
C ASN A 171 9.38 -1.57 22.82
N MET A 172 10.09 -0.43 22.94
CA MET A 172 10.06 0.61 21.92
C MET A 172 10.76 0.11 20.66
N ARG A 173 10.09 0.24 19.55
CA ARG A 173 10.52 -0.20 18.23
C ARG A 173 10.73 1.00 17.32
N LEU A 174 11.84 1.02 16.60
CA LEU A 174 12.16 2.01 15.59
C LEU A 174 12.15 1.31 14.24
N GLY A 175 11.26 1.70 13.36
CA GLY A 175 11.10 1.14 12.03
C GLY A 175 11.46 2.15 10.94
N MET A 176 12.11 1.67 9.88
CA MET A 176 12.31 2.45 8.66
C MET A 176 12.03 1.55 7.45
N SER A 177 11.39 2.11 6.42
CA SER A 177 11.24 1.43 5.14
C SER A 177 11.31 2.41 3.98
N MET A 178 11.89 1.93 2.88
CA MET A 178 11.83 2.56 1.57
C MET A 178 11.17 1.57 0.63
N SER A 179 10.06 1.96 0.01
CA SER A 179 9.25 1.08 -0.81
C SER A 179 9.10 1.62 -2.23
N ASN A 180 8.98 0.70 -3.19
CA ASN A 180 8.73 0.98 -4.61
C ASN A 180 9.88 1.71 -5.32
N PHE A 181 11.12 1.46 -4.92
CA PHE A 181 12.29 1.94 -5.67
C PHE A 181 12.55 1.06 -6.88
N GLY A 182 12.41 1.58 -8.10
CA GLY A 182 12.61 0.75 -9.29
C GLY A 182 12.44 1.45 -10.61
N SER A 183 12.03 0.67 -11.61
CA SER A 183 11.87 1.13 -13.00
C SER A 183 10.65 2.02 -13.16
N ASP A 184 10.71 2.91 -14.12
CA ASP A 184 9.54 3.59 -14.64
C ASP A 184 8.63 2.60 -15.36
N LEU A 185 7.32 2.89 -15.38
CA LEU A 185 6.32 2.16 -16.14
C LEU A 185 5.93 2.96 -17.37
N GLN A 186 5.89 2.28 -18.51
CA GLN A 186 5.46 2.87 -19.77
C GLN A 186 4.32 2.03 -20.35
N LEU A 187 3.18 2.68 -20.61
CA LEU A 187 2.02 2.03 -21.20
C LEU A 187 2.30 1.70 -22.66
N ASP A 188 2.01 0.47 -23.05
CA ASP A 188 2.16 -0.05 -24.42
C ASP A 188 0.99 -0.97 -24.77
N GLY A 189 0.62 -1.02 -26.06
CA GLY A 189 -0.40 -1.92 -26.55
C GLY A 189 -0.83 -1.62 -27.97
N ARG A 190 -1.81 -2.38 -28.43
CA ARG A 190 -2.24 -2.35 -29.83
C ARG A 190 -3.05 -1.11 -30.22
N ASP A 191 -3.76 -0.48 -29.28
CA ASP A 191 -4.60 0.68 -29.58
C ASP A 191 -3.79 1.99 -29.69
N LEU A 192 -2.48 1.90 -29.37
CA LEU A 192 -1.50 2.93 -29.71
C LEU A 192 -1.06 2.90 -31.18
N LEU A 193 -1.44 1.86 -31.91
CA LEU A 193 -1.14 1.78 -33.34
C LEU A 193 -2.11 2.62 -34.15
N THR A 194 -1.56 3.48 -35.00
CA THR A 194 -2.34 4.34 -35.88
C THR A 194 -1.82 4.29 -37.31
N ARG A 195 -2.66 4.63 -38.29
CA ARG A 195 -2.22 4.74 -39.67
C ARG A 195 -1.67 6.16 -39.88
N ILE A 196 -0.48 6.24 -40.47
CA ILE A 196 0.21 7.48 -40.74
C ILE A 196 0.46 7.60 -42.24
N ASP A 197 0.13 8.75 -42.78
CA ASP A 197 0.56 9.19 -44.12
C ASP A 197 1.81 10.07 -43.92
N ILE A 198 2.98 9.59 -44.36
CA ILE A 198 4.25 10.29 -44.17
C ILE A 198 4.48 11.40 -45.20
N ASP A 199 3.68 11.44 -46.27
CA ASP A 199 3.76 12.44 -47.31
C ASP A 199 2.36 12.81 -47.84
N PRO A 200 1.58 13.52 -47.01
CA PRO A 200 0.20 13.91 -47.37
C PRO A 200 0.11 14.86 -48.58
N ALA A 201 1.23 15.45 -49.01
CA ALA A 201 1.24 16.36 -50.14
C ALA A 201 1.27 15.63 -51.51
N ASN A 202 1.69 14.38 -51.56
CA ASN A 202 1.80 13.56 -52.74
C ASN A 202 0.70 12.49 -52.79
N SER A 203 -0.21 12.56 -53.75
CA SER A 203 -1.20 11.53 -54.02
C SER A 203 -0.50 10.23 -54.52
N GLY A 204 -0.63 9.15 -53.82
CA GLY A 204 0.03 7.86 -54.13
C GLY A 204 1.08 7.46 -53.10
N SER A 205 1.36 8.30 -52.10
CA SER A 205 2.17 7.92 -50.95
C SER A 205 1.49 6.80 -50.14
N ASN A 206 2.27 6.10 -49.36
CA ASN A 206 1.83 4.94 -48.63
C ASN A 206 0.97 5.37 -47.38
N LYS A 207 -0.35 5.54 -47.61
CA LYS A 207 -1.32 5.92 -46.58
C LYS A 207 -1.59 4.81 -45.54
N THR A 208 -0.95 3.66 -45.64
CA THR A 208 -1.19 2.48 -44.82
C THR A 208 -0.05 2.13 -43.89
N LEU A 209 0.96 2.99 -43.79
CA LEU A 209 2.03 2.79 -42.81
C LEU A 209 1.47 2.78 -41.41
N VAL A 210 1.83 1.76 -40.66
CA VAL A 210 1.47 1.66 -39.23
C VAL A 210 2.51 2.44 -38.46
N GLY A 211 2.06 3.52 -37.82
CA GLY A 211 2.83 4.24 -36.79
C GLY A 211 2.36 3.84 -35.41
N LYS A 212 3.16 4.13 -34.41
CA LYS A 212 2.83 3.91 -33.00
C LYS A 212 2.90 5.23 -32.24
N LEU A 213 1.84 5.58 -31.53
CA LEU A 213 1.85 6.69 -30.59
C LEU A 213 2.82 6.37 -29.46
N LYS A 214 3.73 7.30 -29.18
CA LYS A 214 4.70 7.17 -28.11
C LYS A 214 4.05 7.65 -26.81
N THR A 215 4.05 6.80 -25.79
CA THR A 215 3.72 7.15 -24.42
C THR A 215 4.97 7.55 -23.65
N ASP A 216 4.83 8.34 -22.61
CA ASP A 216 5.92 8.68 -21.73
C ASP A 216 6.04 7.68 -20.57
N PRO A 217 7.28 7.36 -20.13
CA PRO A 217 7.49 6.57 -18.92
C PRO A 217 7.18 7.41 -17.68
N TRP A 218 6.58 6.78 -16.65
CA TRP A 218 6.23 7.40 -15.38
C TRP A 218 6.86 6.63 -14.24
N PRO A 219 7.50 7.31 -13.24
CA PRO A 219 8.11 6.66 -12.10
C PRO A 219 7.07 6.00 -11.21
N THR A 220 7.49 5.01 -10.44
CA THR A 220 6.69 4.39 -9.39
C THR A 220 6.57 5.30 -8.16
N PRO A 221 5.52 5.14 -7.31
CA PRO A 221 5.33 5.97 -6.12
C PRO A 221 6.32 5.55 -5.02
N LEU A 222 7.51 6.16 -5.03
CA LEU A 222 8.53 5.93 -4.02
C LEU A 222 8.05 6.45 -2.66
N LEU A 223 8.04 5.58 -1.66
CA LEU A 223 7.58 5.87 -0.30
C LEU A 223 8.72 5.67 0.69
N PHE A 224 9.05 6.70 1.44
CA PHE A 224 9.95 6.61 2.58
C PHE A 224 9.15 6.76 3.88
N ARG A 225 9.32 5.81 4.80
CA ARG A 225 8.63 5.78 6.10
C ARG A 225 9.64 5.63 7.23
N VAL A 226 9.43 6.39 8.29
CA VAL A 226 10.16 6.25 9.55
C VAL A 226 9.13 6.32 10.67
N GLY A 227 9.21 5.40 11.61
CA GLY A 227 8.24 5.35 12.70
C GLY A 227 8.81 4.83 13.99
N VAL A 228 8.05 5.10 15.03
CA VAL A 228 8.29 4.65 16.40
C VAL A 228 7.00 4.04 16.92
N ALA A 229 7.10 2.87 17.54
CA ALA A 229 6.01 2.24 18.29
C ALA A 229 6.51 1.83 19.67
N MET A 230 5.63 1.88 20.68
CA MET A 230 5.99 1.46 22.03
C MET A 230 4.77 0.93 22.79
N ASP A 231 5.01 0.04 23.73
CA ASP A 231 3.99 -0.46 24.61
C ASP A 231 3.88 0.47 25.83
N ILE A 232 2.71 1.10 26.02
CA ILE A 232 2.42 2.01 27.16
C ILE A 232 1.82 1.27 28.34
N LEU A 233 1.25 0.10 28.10
CA LEU A 233 0.74 -0.83 29.10
C LEU A 233 1.04 -2.24 28.64
N ASN A 234 1.61 -3.05 29.51
CA ASN A 234 1.84 -4.46 29.26
C ASN A 234 1.64 -5.24 30.58
N THR A 235 0.48 -5.90 30.70
CA THR A 235 0.09 -6.72 31.85
C THR A 235 -0.39 -8.07 31.33
N ASP A 236 -0.55 -9.06 32.22
CA ASP A 236 -1.01 -10.41 31.85
C ASP A 236 -2.38 -10.43 31.15
N GLY A 237 -3.23 -9.42 31.38
CA GLY A 237 -4.59 -9.36 30.83
C GLY A 237 -4.80 -8.27 29.77
N ALA A 238 -3.91 -7.29 29.66
CA ALA A 238 -4.09 -6.19 28.73
C ALA A 238 -2.76 -5.62 28.25
N ARG A 239 -2.70 -5.27 26.96
CA ARG A 239 -1.60 -4.54 26.35
C ARG A 239 -2.15 -3.32 25.62
N ALA A 240 -1.50 -2.18 25.79
CA ALA A 240 -1.77 -1.00 24.99
C ALA A 240 -0.49 -0.51 24.34
N SER A 241 -0.54 -0.22 23.05
CA SER A 241 0.57 0.31 22.27
C SER A 241 0.19 1.58 21.53
N ILE A 242 1.18 2.42 21.26
CA ILE A 242 1.05 3.61 20.42
C ILE A 242 2.11 3.57 19.35
N ALA A 243 1.78 4.10 18.17
CA ALA A 243 2.68 4.23 17.04
C ALA A 243 2.56 5.61 16.38
N VAL A 244 3.69 6.11 15.90
CA VAL A 244 3.77 7.37 15.12
C VAL A 244 4.71 7.14 13.97
N ASP A 245 4.23 7.39 12.75
CA ASP A 245 4.99 7.26 11.51
C ASP A 245 5.05 8.60 10.78
N ALA A 246 6.23 8.95 10.28
CA ALA A 246 6.42 10.00 9.28
C ALA A 246 6.56 9.36 7.89
N LEU A 247 5.79 9.86 6.93
CA LEU A 247 5.75 9.39 5.56
C LEU A 247 6.18 10.50 4.61
N ARG A 248 7.10 10.20 3.70
CA ARG A 248 7.53 11.08 2.62
C ARG A 248 7.42 10.36 1.28
N PRO A 249 6.33 10.57 0.53
CA PRO A 249 6.20 10.13 -0.85
C PRO A 249 6.95 11.06 -1.81
N ASN A 250 7.33 10.57 -3.00
CA ASN A 250 7.98 11.40 -4.02
C ASN A 250 7.02 12.30 -4.79
N ASP A 251 5.71 12.00 -4.75
CA ASP A 251 4.64 12.65 -5.52
C ASP A 251 3.61 13.38 -4.65
N PHE A 252 3.78 13.38 -3.34
CA PHE A 252 2.87 14.02 -2.40
C PHE A 252 3.62 14.73 -1.26
N LYS A 253 2.89 15.49 -0.42
CA LYS A 253 3.45 16.15 0.77
C LYS A 253 3.78 15.12 1.85
N GLU A 254 4.74 15.49 2.71
CA GLU A 254 5.04 14.74 3.91
C GLU A 254 3.83 14.72 4.84
N THR A 255 3.61 13.59 5.48
CA THR A 255 2.51 13.40 6.43
C THR A 255 3.00 12.66 7.67
N VAL A 256 2.29 12.87 8.76
CA VAL A 256 2.48 12.11 10.00
C VAL A 256 1.21 11.34 10.30
N ASN A 257 1.37 10.08 10.65
CA ASN A 257 0.30 9.19 11.06
C ASN A 257 0.47 8.84 12.53
N ILE A 258 -0.64 8.67 13.24
CA ILE A 258 -0.63 8.25 14.65
C ILE A 258 -1.70 7.20 14.88
N GLY A 259 -1.38 6.20 15.69
CA GLY A 259 -2.31 5.14 16.02
C GLY A 259 -2.07 4.53 17.39
N GLY A 260 -3.10 3.85 17.89
CA GLY A 260 -3.04 3.09 19.11
C GLY A 260 -3.84 1.80 19.01
N GLU A 261 -3.35 0.77 19.68
CA GLU A 261 -3.98 -0.54 19.81
C GLU A 261 -4.12 -0.88 21.29
N LEU A 262 -5.31 -1.32 21.69
CA LEU A 262 -5.60 -1.95 22.96
C LEU A 262 -5.95 -3.42 22.73
N SER A 263 -5.21 -4.32 23.35
CA SER A 263 -5.47 -5.75 23.36
C SER A 263 -5.93 -6.20 24.74
N TRP A 264 -6.99 -7.00 24.80
CA TRP A 264 -7.48 -7.63 26.01
C TRP A 264 -7.42 -9.15 25.89
N GLN A 265 -6.68 -9.77 26.81
CA GLN A 265 -6.43 -11.22 26.90
C GLN A 265 -5.86 -11.84 25.61
N ASP A 266 -5.20 -11.05 24.77
CA ASP A 266 -4.74 -11.43 23.42
C ASP A 266 -5.86 -12.04 22.54
N LEU A 267 -7.12 -11.73 22.89
CA LEU A 267 -8.34 -12.21 22.25
C LEU A 267 -9.05 -11.09 21.49
N LEU A 268 -9.28 -9.94 22.15
CA LEU A 268 -10.00 -8.81 21.60
C LEU A 268 -9.06 -7.63 21.40
N PHE A 269 -9.23 -6.93 20.29
CA PHE A 269 -8.42 -5.78 19.92
C PHE A 269 -9.33 -4.61 19.55
N ALA A 270 -9.05 -3.43 20.12
CA ALA A 270 -9.64 -2.17 19.73
C ALA A 270 -8.54 -1.23 19.25
N ARG A 271 -8.76 -0.53 18.14
CA ARG A 271 -7.77 0.32 17.49
C ARG A 271 -8.38 1.64 17.08
N ALA A 272 -7.59 2.69 17.21
CA ALA A 272 -7.93 4.00 16.71
C ALA A 272 -6.69 4.70 16.18
N GLY A 273 -6.85 5.47 15.13
CA GLY A 273 -5.74 6.18 14.51
C GLY A 273 -6.20 7.36 13.67
N TYR A 274 -5.23 8.18 13.32
CA TYR A 274 -5.44 9.33 12.46
C TYR A 274 -4.34 9.37 11.39
N LYS A 275 -4.73 9.39 10.12
CA LYS A 275 -3.84 9.42 8.97
C LYS A 275 -3.76 10.82 8.40
N GLY A 276 -2.57 11.24 7.99
CA GLY A 276 -2.37 12.47 7.25
C GLY A 276 -2.36 13.73 8.10
N LEU A 277 -1.87 13.69 9.34
CA LEU A 277 -1.59 14.89 10.11
C LEU A 277 -0.61 15.79 9.33
N PHE A 278 -0.85 17.09 9.35
CA PHE A 278 -0.03 18.13 8.67
C PHE A 278 -0.05 18.07 7.13
N ALA A 279 -0.85 17.20 6.52
CA ALA A 279 -1.00 17.18 5.06
C ALA A 279 -1.66 18.45 4.50
N ASN A 280 -2.49 19.13 5.30
CA ASN A 280 -3.23 20.34 4.97
C ASN A 280 -2.99 21.45 5.99
N GLU A 281 -3.15 22.72 5.57
CA GLU A 281 -3.01 23.90 6.44
C GLU A 281 -4.04 23.95 7.59
N LYS A 282 -5.17 23.24 7.44
CA LYS A 282 -6.21 23.12 8.46
C LYS A 282 -6.40 21.65 8.83
N VAL A 283 -5.92 21.30 9.99
CA VAL A 283 -6.20 19.99 10.61
C VAL A 283 -7.71 19.84 10.81
N MET A 284 -8.30 18.73 10.38
CA MET A 284 -9.73 18.38 10.48
C MET A 284 -10.71 19.15 9.57
N ASP A 285 -10.28 19.81 8.52
CA ASP A 285 -11.21 20.32 7.50
C ASP A 285 -11.65 19.16 6.56
N LYS A 286 -12.89 18.70 6.75
CA LYS A 286 -13.47 17.58 5.98
C LYS A 286 -13.48 17.79 4.47
N ASN A 287 -13.42 19.04 4.01
CA ASN A 287 -13.49 19.38 2.58
C ASN A 287 -12.11 19.32 1.90
N THR A 288 -11.03 19.32 2.67
CA THR A 288 -9.65 19.35 2.15
C THR A 288 -8.83 18.13 2.55
N GLN A 289 -9.31 17.33 3.50
CA GLN A 289 -8.63 16.11 3.93
C GLN A 289 -8.98 14.93 3.03
N GLN A 290 -7.96 14.25 2.52
CA GLN A 290 -8.13 13.01 1.77
C GLN A 290 -8.39 11.82 2.71
N GLU A 291 -7.73 11.79 3.87
CA GLU A 291 -7.83 10.72 4.86
C GLU A 291 -7.87 11.33 6.29
N GLY A 292 -8.34 10.58 7.27
CA GLY A 292 -8.53 11.12 8.61
C GLY A 292 -8.63 10.04 9.67
N LEU A 293 -9.70 10.11 10.46
CA LEU A 293 -9.97 9.17 11.55
C LEU A 293 -10.20 7.76 11.02
N ALA A 294 -9.55 6.81 11.64
CA ALA A 294 -9.75 5.38 11.42
C ALA A 294 -10.02 4.67 12.75
N LEU A 295 -10.92 3.71 12.73
CA LEU A 295 -11.28 2.87 13.87
C LEU A 295 -11.29 1.41 13.42
N GLY A 296 -11.00 0.49 14.33
CA GLY A 296 -11.07 -0.92 14.02
C GLY A 296 -11.15 -1.81 15.24
N VAL A 297 -11.58 -3.03 14.96
CA VAL A 297 -11.70 -4.09 15.97
C VAL A 297 -11.08 -5.37 15.41
N GLY A 298 -10.61 -6.24 16.31
CA GLY A 298 -10.04 -7.53 15.94
C GLY A 298 -10.43 -8.60 16.97
N LEU A 299 -10.55 -9.81 16.46
CA LEU A 299 -10.75 -11.02 17.24
C LEU A 299 -9.66 -12.03 16.86
N LYS A 300 -8.99 -12.60 17.87
CA LYS A 300 -7.99 -13.66 17.69
C LYS A 300 -8.47 -14.89 18.46
N TYR A 301 -8.63 -15.99 17.77
CA TYR A 301 -9.08 -17.24 18.36
C TYR A 301 -8.12 -18.38 18.06
N ARG A 302 -7.72 -19.12 19.08
CA ARG A 302 -6.86 -20.30 18.93
C ARG A 302 -7.73 -21.53 18.76
N VAL A 303 -7.56 -22.22 17.63
CA VAL A 303 -8.22 -23.49 17.32
C VAL A 303 -7.24 -24.62 17.62
N GLU A 304 -7.57 -25.49 18.57
CA GLU A 304 -6.72 -26.63 18.92
C GLU A 304 -6.48 -27.52 17.70
N GLY A 305 -5.22 -27.87 17.46
CA GLY A 305 -4.78 -28.75 16.37
C GLY A 305 -4.72 -28.09 14.98
N ILE A 306 -5.16 -26.83 14.83
CA ILE A 306 -5.14 -26.13 13.53
C ILE A 306 -4.22 -24.90 13.59
N GLY A 307 -4.27 -24.12 14.66
CA GLY A 307 -3.50 -22.89 14.79
C GLY A 307 -4.34 -21.73 15.32
N THR A 308 -3.98 -20.52 14.94
CA THR A 308 -4.67 -19.29 15.36
C THR A 308 -5.34 -18.62 14.16
N VAL A 309 -6.59 -18.21 14.34
CA VAL A 309 -7.34 -17.41 13.35
C VAL A 309 -7.52 -16.01 13.92
N LYS A 310 -7.20 -14.99 13.15
CA LYS A 310 -7.52 -13.58 13.46
C LYS A 310 -8.49 -13.05 12.41
N VAL A 311 -9.49 -12.32 12.85
CA VAL A 311 -10.41 -11.57 11.99
C VAL A 311 -10.37 -10.12 12.43
N ASP A 312 -10.01 -9.25 11.53
CA ASP A 312 -9.88 -7.82 11.78
C ASP A 312 -10.82 -7.05 10.84
N TYR A 313 -11.38 -5.98 11.35
CA TYR A 313 -12.20 -5.02 10.60
C TYR A 313 -11.75 -3.61 10.92
N ALA A 314 -11.71 -2.77 9.89
CA ALA A 314 -11.45 -1.34 10.02
C ALA A 314 -12.40 -0.52 9.17
N SER A 315 -12.71 0.66 9.67
CA SER A 315 -13.46 1.71 9.00
C SER A 315 -12.66 3.00 9.08
N ASN A 316 -12.39 3.62 7.94
CA ASN A 316 -11.63 4.88 7.89
C ASN A 316 -12.34 5.92 7.04
N GLN A 317 -12.24 7.17 7.47
CA GLN A 317 -12.74 8.32 6.70
C GLN A 317 -11.80 8.59 5.51
N PHE A 318 -12.39 8.81 4.33
CA PHE A 318 -11.65 9.12 3.11
C PHE A 318 -12.16 10.42 2.46
N GLY A 319 -12.13 11.49 3.23
CA GLY A 319 -12.51 12.84 2.80
C GLY A 319 -13.90 12.91 2.18
N VAL A 320 -13.98 13.48 0.99
CA VAL A 320 -15.23 13.65 0.23
C VAL A 320 -15.80 12.33 -0.31
N PHE A 321 -15.00 11.27 -0.34
CA PHE A 321 -15.42 9.95 -0.82
C PHE A 321 -16.11 9.10 0.27
N GLY A 322 -16.23 9.63 1.49
CA GLY A 322 -16.95 8.97 2.56
C GLY A 322 -16.10 8.01 3.38
N ILE A 323 -16.65 6.84 3.66
CA ILE A 323 -16.06 5.84 4.54
C ILE A 323 -15.64 4.61 3.73
N LEU A 324 -14.43 4.15 3.95
CA LEU A 324 -13.91 2.90 3.40
C LEU A 324 -13.88 1.83 4.49
N ASN A 325 -14.19 0.61 4.10
CA ASN A 325 -14.21 -0.54 4.98
C ASN A 325 -13.22 -1.60 4.50
N THR A 326 -12.43 -2.10 5.44
CA THR A 326 -11.43 -3.14 5.19
C THR A 326 -11.66 -4.30 6.14
N ILE A 327 -11.61 -5.52 5.61
CA ILE A 327 -11.68 -6.77 6.38
C ILE A 327 -10.47 -7.64 6.06
N ALA A 328 -9.97 -8.36 7.06
CA ALA A 328 -8.93 -9.36 6.87
C ALA A 328 -9.20 -10.61 7.70
N VAL A 329 -8.71 -11.72 7.16
CA VAL A 329 -8.60 -12.99 7.89
C VAL A 329 -7.15 -13.43 7.82
N VAL A 330 -6.58 -13.78 8.98
CA VAL A 330 -5.19 -14.23 9.12
C VAL A 330 -5.21 -15.59 9.80
N PHE A 331 -4.48 -16.53 9.23
CA PHE A 331 -4.22 -17.86 9.81
C PHE A 331 -2.75 -17.94 10.21
N ALA A 332 -2.47 -18.35 11.44
CA ALA A 332 -1.12 -18.57 11.97
C ALA A 332 -0.98 -20.01 12.50
N PHE A 333 0.09 -20.67 12.06
CA PHE A 333 0.36 -22.10 12.34
C PHE A 333 1.57 -22.28 13.24
#